data_4f79a46b3536de8ed2f283a6ff237093
#
_entry.id   4f79a46b3536de8ed2f283a6ff237093
#
_cell.length_a   1.000
_cell.length_b   1.000
_cell.length_c   1.000
_cell.angle_alpha   90.00
_cell.angle_beta   90.00
_cell.angle_gamma   90.00
#
_symmetry.space_group_name_H-M   'P 1'
#
loop_
_entity.id
_entity.type
_entity.pdbx_description
1 polymer ?
#
loop_
_entity_poly.entity_id
_entity_poly.type
_entity_poly.pdbx_seq_one_letter_code
_entity_poly.pdbx_strand_id
1 'polypeptide(L)'
;MKTAIIMVGWMGAASMLLTGGEDLIRFSEGDQLRGKFEGIGKGGVVNWRRDDVDAPVEFKAGGVRHVVLRGGKANPLRTVSHLGLANGDRLPGTIKSIDADAVVLDTSYAGELRVPRDVVALLAPNPLGGRLHYHGPFAEDEWKLAKAEPAIDAAADGKPAPEAGRWHYSGAAWYWQGERGGGALYREACMPQRSVLKFDLAWKSRLGLAVGFHVDFSKPEADGHTPAASRLAADVADFARFCGNGYILQLYPNYVMLYRCDVGKDGKPRLERFQSGNLSARMSETGRTSIEIRSNLAQGGFALFINDEFAMQWSEAGMIAGERAATRRTGGGIAFAANGENLSMRISDIMVSEWNGMPDSARSMETEDQDVVLMADGVDRYSGKVGRLDESGKLTLEARHGSFAFPLRDVAEIRFAKNRLARKSDEGSAASMVVRLSPIGSITGRPESGNREKIEMRNPLLGVIGLLLESAVMLDFNGTKQVVDDWDDEF
;
A
#
# COMPACT_ATOMS: atom_id res chain seq x y z
N MET A 1 -37.16 -36.65 48.69
CA MET A 1 -36.19 -35.55 48.72
C MET A 1 -35.06 -35.89 47.74
N LYS A 2 -35.05 -35.31 46.57
CA LYS A 2 -33.97 -35.47 45.57
C LYS A 2 -33.33 -34.09 45.40
N THR A 3 -32.09 -33.99 45.87
CA THR A 3 -31.27 -32.78 45.80
C THR A 3 -30.66 -32.67 44.42
N ALA A 4 -31.00 -31.64 43.66
CA ALA A 4 -30.40 -31.34 42.36
C ALA A 4 -29.18 -30.46 42.59
N ILE A 5 -28.01 -30.93 42.16
CA ILE A 5 -26.76 -30.17 42.14
C ILE A 5 -26.69 -29.43 40.79
N ILE A 6 -26.77 -28.11 40.86
CA ILE A 6 -26.54 -27.24 39.70
C ILE A 6 -25.02 -27.04 39.55
N MET A 7 -24.43 -27.66 38.51
CA MET A 7 -23.08 -27.31 38.05
C MET A 7 -23.13 -26.01 37.24
N VAL A 8 -22.60 -24.96 37.79
CA VAL A 8 -22.31 -23.71 37.05
C VAL A 8 -21.00 -23.93 36.31
N GLY A 9 -21.10 -24.17 35.00
CA GLY A 9 -19.95 -24.21 34.10
C GLY A 9 -19.40 -22.81 33.89
N TRP A 10 -18.20 -22.56 34.35
CA TRP A 10 -17.40 -21.40 33.96
C TRP A 10 -16.96 -21.62 32.51
N MET A 11 -17.56 -20.92 31.57
CA MET A 11 -16.99 -20.72 30.24
C MET A 11 -15.87 -19.71 30.37
N GLY A 12 -14.65 -20.20 30.55
CA GLY A 12 -13.46 -19.42 30.36
C GLY A 12 -13.38 -19.02 28.89
N ALA A 13 -13.54 -17.73 28.60
CA ALA A 13 -13.18 -17.16 27.31
C ALA A 13 -11.68 -17.36 27.15
N ALA A 14 -11.29 -18.38 26.37
CA ALA A 14 -9.94 -18.52 25.88
C ALA A 14 -9.69 -17.34 24.94
N SER A 15 -9.02 -16.31 25.43
CA SER A 15 -8.35 -15.32 24.59
C SER A 15 -7.40 -16.11 23.70
N MET A 16 -7.74 -16.30 22.41
CA MET A 16 -6.79 -16.73 21.42
C MET A 16 -5.69 -15.65 21.38
N LEU A 17 -4.60 -15.92 22.07
CA LEU A 17 -3.33 -15.26 21.85
C LEU A 17 -2.99 -15.52 20.38
N LEU A 18 -3.26 -14.55 19.54
CA LEU A 18 -2.62 -14.44 18.23
C LEU A 18 -1.13 -14.50 18.53
N THR A 19 -0.49 -15.62 18.19
CA THR A 19 0.96 -15.71 18.12
C THR A 19 1.41 -14.77 17.02
N GLY A 20 1.49 -13.48 17.35
CA GLY A 20 2.00 -12.45 16.48
C GLY A 20 3.46 -12.78 16.19
N GLY A 21 3.88 -12.62 14.94
CA GLY A 21 5.27 -12.69 14.56
C GLY A 21 6.14 -11.78 15.44
N GLU A 22 7.44 -12.02 15.46
CA GLU A 22 8.40 -11.13 16.12
C GLU A 22 8.33 -9.72 15.53
N ASP A 23 8.59 -8.73 16.37
CA ASP A 23 8.75 -7.36 15.90
C ASP A 23 10.09 -7.23 15.15
N LEU A 24 10.19 -6.28 14.24
CA LEU A 24 11.40 -6.00 13.48
C LEU A 24 11.75 -4.52 13.62
N ILE A 25 12.96 -4.21 14.06
CA ILE A 25 13.52 -2.85 13.98
C ILE A 25 14.47 -2.78 12.80
N ARG A 26 14.36 -1.73 12.00
CA ARG A 26 15.26 -1.42 10.91
C ARG A 26 15.94 -0.08 11.18
N PHE A 27 17.24 -0.03 10.95
CA PHE A 27 18.07 1.15 11.14
C PHE A 27 18.22 1.95 9.84
N SER A 28 18.62 3.21 9.96
CA SER A 28 18.81 4.10 8.81
C SER A 28 19.94 3.64 7.89
N GLU A 29 20.93 2.91 8.43
CA GLU A 29 22.09 2.36 7.70
C GLU A 29 21.81 1.00 7.03
N GLY A 30 20.56 0.50 7.07
CA GLY A 30 20.17 -0.74 6.40
C GLY A 30 20.09 -1.96 7.31
N ASP A 31 20.79 -1.96 8.43
CA ASP A 31 20.76 -3.05 9.41
C ASP A 31 19.35 -3.29 9.96
N GLN A 32 19.11 -4.53 10.37
CA GLN A 32 17.85 -4.92 10.98
C GLN A 32 18.06 -5.85 12.17
N LEU A 33 17.11 -5.82 13.10
CA LEU A 33 17.16 -6.65 14.31
C LEU A 33 15.76 -7.18 14.63
N ARG A 34 15.64 -8.50 14.81
CA ARG A 34 14.41 -9.14 15.32
C ARG A 34 14.38 -9.09 16.83
N GLY A 35 13.18 -9.05 17.41
CA GLY A 35 12.99 -9.03 18.85
C GLY A 35 11.59 -8.52 19.22
N LYS A 36 11.50 -7.77 20.32
CA LYS A 36 10.25 -7.21 20.83
C LYS A 36 10.40 -5.72 21.09
N PHE A 37 9.51 -4.94 20.52
CA PHE A 37 9.35 -3.54 20.86
C PHE A 37 8.76 -3.42 22.27
N GLU A 38 9.43 -2.72 23.18
CA GLU A 38 8.94 -2.51 24.55
C GLU A 38 8.34 -1.14 24.77
N GLY A 39 8.63 -0.19 23.89
CA GLY A 39 8.07 1.16 23.98
C GLY A 39 9.04 2.25 23.55
N ILE A 40 8.62 3.47 23.84
CA ILE A 40 9.38 4.68 23.57
C ILE A 40 9.67 5.37 24.90
N GLY A 41 10.95 5.58 25.17
CA GLY A 41 11.45 6.31 26.33
C GLY A 41 11.49 7.82 26.10
N LYS A 42 11.85 8.56 27.15
CA LYS A 42 12.03 10.03 27.07
C LYS A 42 13.00 10.43 25.96
N GLY A 43 12.64 11.42 25.17
CA GLY A 43 13.47 11.88 24.06
C GLY A 43 13.35 11.04 22.79
N GLY A 44 12.35 10.13 22.70
CA GLY A 44 12.10 9.31 21.52
C GLY A 44 12.99 8.07 21.40
N VAL A 45 13.64 7.65 22.50
CA VAL A 45 14.46 6.45 22.53
C VAL A 45 13.56 5.20 22.34
N VAL A 46 13.92 4.31 21.43
CA VAL A 46 13.22 3.05 21.19
C VAL A 46 13.78 1.97 22.12
N ASN A 47 12.95 1.43 23.00
CA ASN A 47 13.28 0.34 23.89
C ASN A 47 13.00 -1.00 23.20
N TRP A 48 14.02 -1.88 23.17
CA TRP A 48 13.99 -3.12 22.42
C TRP A 48 14.49 -4.28 23.28
N ARG A 49 13.78 -5.40 23.26
CA ARG A 49 14.17 -6.63 23.96
C ARG A 49 14.51 -7.73 22.97
N ARG A 50 15.58 -8.44 23.27
CA ARG A 50 15.95 -9.69 22.63
C ARG A 50 16.04 -10.80 23.66
N ASP A 51 15.76 -12.02 23.23
CA ASP A 51 15.81 -13.18 24.12
C ASP A 51 17.25 -13.64 24.41
N ASP A 52 18.22 -13.19 23.61
CA ASP A 52 19.66 -13.48 23.75
C ASP A 52 20.44 -12.39 24.53
N VAL A 53 19.72 -11.35 25.04
CA VAL A 53 20.33 -10.25 25.80
C VAL A 53 19.57 -10.04 27.10
N ASP A 54 20.28 -10.01 28.22
CA ASP A 54 19.69 -9.95 29.58
C ASP A 54 18.95 -8.62 29.85
N ALA A 55 19.40 -7.51 29.27
CA ALA A 55 18.80 -6.18 29.47
C ALA A 55 18.19 -5.63 28.17
N PRO A 56 17.13 -4.80 28.26
CA PRO A 56 16.63 -4.07 27.10
C PRO A 56 17.71 -3.20 26.48
N VAL A 57 17.72 -3.13 25.15
CA VAL A 57 18.61 -2.26 24.37
C VAL A 57 17.87 -0.98 24.02
N GLU A 58 18.53 0.15 24.15
CA GLU A 58 18.01 1.47 23.85
C GLU A 58 18.59 1.99 22.54
N PHE A 59 17.73 2.31 21.57
CA PHE A 59 18.12 2.90 20.28
C PHE A 59 17.66 4.34 20.18
N LYS A 60 18.54 5.24 19.76
CA LYS A 60 18.19 6.62 19.47
C LYS A 60 17.27 6.66 18.23
N ALA A 61 16.15 7.39 18.30
CA ALA A 61 15.18 7.51 17.22
C ALA A 61 15.82 7.93 15.89
N GLY A 62 16.84 8.81 15.90
CA GLY A 62 17.51 9.25 14.67
C GLY A 62 18.29 8.17 13.92
N GLY A 63 18.61 7.04 14.57
CA GLY A 63 19.22 5.87 13.94
C GLY A 63 18.20 4.80 13.55
N VAL A 64 16.95 4.93 13.98
CA VAL A 64 15.86 3.99 13.67
C VAL A 64 15.08 4.49 12.48
N ARG A 65 14.86 3.65 11.50
CA ARG A 65 14.03 3.93 10.34
C ARG A 65 12.59 3.50 10.58
N HIS A 66 12.36 2.20 10.83
CA HIS A 66 11.04 1.71 11.20
C HIS A 66 11.09 0.68 12.30
N VAL A 67 9.98 0.57 13.01
CA VAL A 67 9.64 -0.56 13.85
C VAL A 67 8.39 -1.22 13.27
N VAL A 68 8.52 -2.44 12.76
CA VAL A 68 7.40 -3.26 12.29
C VAL A 68 6.88 -4.05 13.47
N LEU A 69 5.63 -3.86 13.80
CA LEU A 69 4.99 -4.51 14.96
C LEU A 69 4.38 -5.86 14.55
N ARG A 70 4.59 -6.89 15.35
CA ARG A 70 3.99 -8.22 15.16
C ARG A 70 4.19 -8.82 13.76
N GLY A 71 5.37 -8.56 13.15
CA GLY A 71 5.64 -8.98 11.78
C GLY A 71 4.67 -8.39 10.75
N GLY A 72 4.20 -7.16 10.97
CA GLY A 72 3.24 -6.47 10.10
C GLY A 72 1.78 -6.91 10.27
N LYS A 73 1.49 -7.82 11.22
CA LYS A 73 0.14 -8.32 11.51
C LYS A 73 -0.50 -7.47 12.62
N ALA A 74 -1.39 -6.58 12.24
CA ALA A 74 -2.18 -5.79 13.18
C ALA A 74 -3.61 -6.32 13.28
N ASN A 75 -4.29 -6.01 14.39
CA ASN A 75 -5.73 -6.18 14.48
C ASN A 75 -6.39 -5.04 13.67
N PRO A 76 -6.99 -5.31 12.50
CA PRO A 76 -7.43 -4.25 11.62
C PRO A 76 -8.62 -3.49 12.20
N LEU A 77 -8.63 -2.18 11.99
CA LEU A 77 -9.75 -1.33 12.32
C LEU A 77 -11.00 -1.76 11.55
N ARG A 78 -12.16 -1.73 12.21
CA ARG A 78 -13.43 -2.16 11.60
C ARG A 78 -14.00 -1.13 10.63
N THR A 79 -13.63 0.14 10.78
CA THR A 79 -14.13 1.23 9.94
C THR A 79 -13.05 1.70 8.97
N VAL A 80 -13.46 2.05 7.76
CA VAL A 80 -12.66 2.72 6.75
C VAL A 80 -13.00 4.21 6.63
N SER A 81 -14.08 4.65 7.31
CA SER A 81 -14.41 6.08 7.45
C SER A 81 -13.24 6.80 8.11
N HIS A 82 -12.89 7.97 7.61
CA HIS A 82 -11.73 8.71 8.13
C HIS A 82 -11.80 10.20 7.88
N LEU A 83 -11.00 10.95 8.62
CA LEU A 83 -10.63 12.33 8.33
C LEU A 83 -9.24 12.38 7.70
N GLY A 84 -9.07 13.22 6.68
CA GLY A 84 -7.77 13.65 6.16
C GLY A 84 -7.46 15.04 6.69
N LEU A 85 -6.30 15.20 7.33
CA LEU A 85 -5.86 16.47 7.87
C LEU A 85 -5.01 17.27 6.88
N ALA A 86 -4.88 18.55 7.10
CA ALA A 86 -4.09 19.47 6.25
C ALA A 86 -2.60 19.09 6.15
N ASN A 87 -2.05 18.37 7.15
CA ASN A 87 -0.67 17.86 7.13
C ASN A 87 -0.51 16.52 6.39
N GLY A 88 -1.61 15.94 5.87
CA GLY A 88 -1.63 14.65 5.19
C GLY A 88 -1.94 13.47 6.12
N ASP A 89 -2.11 13.68 7.41
CA ASP A 89 -2.56 12.64 8.33
C ASP A 89 -3.94 12.11 7.95
N ARG A 90 -4.15 10.82 8.22
CA ARG A 90 -5.42 10.14 8.00
C ARG A 90 -5.87 9.47 9.29
N LEU A 91 -6.96 9.97 9.84
CA LEU A 91 -7.53 9.52 11.12
C LEU A 91 -8.76 8.65 10.86
N PRO A 92 -8.66 7.33 10.90
CA PRO A 92 -9.82 6.45 10.78
C PRO A 92 -10.69 6.51 12.03
N GLY A 93 -12.01 6.46 11.83
CA GLY A 93 -12.96 6.48 12.93
C GLY A 93 -14.39 6.71 12.49
N THR A 94 -15.33 6.64 13.41
CA THR A 94 -16.74 6.92 13.17
C THR A 94 -17.03 8.39 13.44
N ILE A 95 -17.57 9.10 12.44
CA ILE A 95 -17.94 10.50 12.57
C ILE A 95 -19.18 10.61 13.46
N LYS A 96 -19.06 11.30 14.60
CA LYS A 96 -20.13 11.52 15.57
C LYS A 96 -20.88 12.82 15.31
N SER A 97 -20.15 13.89 15.10
CA SER A 97 -20.73 15.20 14.82
C SER A 97 -19.83 16.06 13.94
N ILE A 98 -20.46 16.98 13.25
CA ILE A 98 -19.81 18.03 12.46
C ILE A 98 -20.49 19.32 12.86
N ASP A 99 -19.74 20.26 13.39
CA ASP A 99 -20.19 21.60 13.72
C ASP A 99 -19.35 22.69 13.01
N ALA A 100 -19.54 23.96 13.36
CA ALA A 100 -18.81 25.05 12.75
C ALA A 100 -17.31 25.03 13.12
N ASP A 101 -16.98 24.52 14.31
CA ASP A 101 -15.66 24.66 14.92
C ASP A 101 -14.87 23.36 14.88
N ALA A 102 -15.56 22.20 14.85
CA ALA A 102 -14.90 20.90 14.96
C ALA A 102 -15.66 19.76 14.27
N VAL A 103 -14.93 18.66 14.04
CA VAL A 103 -15.45 17.34 13.73
C VAL A 103 -15.10 16.42 14.90
N VAL A 104 -16.11 15.73 15.44
CA VAL A 104 -15.91 14.73 16.49
C VAL A 104 -15.85 13.35 15.89
N LEU A 105 -14.74 12.65 16.13
CA LEU A 105 -14.44 11.33 15.61
C LEU A 105 -14.30 10.34 16.77
N ASP A 106 -15.04 9.25 16.75
CA ASP A 106 -14.90 8.14 17.70
C ASP A 106 -13.95 7.10 17.12
N THR A 107 -12.85 6.81 17.83
CA THR A 107 -11.79 5.92 17.39
C THR A 107 -11.51 4.83 18.42
N SER A 108 -11.20 3.61 17.97
CA SER A 108 -10.82 2.52 18.88
C SER A 108 -9.37 2.64 19.37
N TYR A 109 -8.53 3.43 18.71
CA TYR A 109 -7.10 3.54 19.01
C TYR A 109 -6.74 4.79 19.83
N ALA A 110 -7.57 5.83 19.84
CA ALA A 110 -7.33 7.08 20.58
C ALA A 110 -8.55 7.59 21.36
N GLY A 111 -9.67 6.85 21.36
CA GLY A 111 -10.93 7.29 21.94
C GLY A 111 -11.60 8.37 21.10
N GLU A 112 -12.35 9.25 21.73
CA GLU A 112 -13.01 10.37 21.07
C GLU A 112 -12.02 11.50 20.79
N LEU A 113 -11.89 11.88 19.51
CA LEU A 113 -11.05 12.97 19.05
C LEU A 113 -11.94 14.13 18.61
N ARG A 114 -11.72 15.31 19.18
CA ARG A 114 -12.30 16.57 18.72
C ARG A 114 -11.29 17.29 17.82
N VAL A 115 -11.53 17.22 16.53
CA VAL A 115 -10.61 17.75 15.50
C VAL A 115 -11.10 19.13 15.05
N PRO A 116 -10.29 20.20 15.19
CA PRO A 116 -10.64 21.53 14.71
C PRO A 116 -11.00 21.51 13.22
N ARG A 117 -12.04 22.26 12.84
CA ARG A 117 -12.56 22.25 11.48
C ARG A 117 -11.55 22.78 10.45
N ASP A 118 -10.76 23.78 10.84
CA ASP A 118 -9.76 24.41 9.99
C ASP A 118 -8.52 23.55 9.67
N VAL A 119 -8.35 22.41 10.37
CA VAL A 119 -7.29 21.45 10.04
C VAL A 119 -7.79 20.25 9.27
N VAL A 120 -9.11 20.11 9.06
CA VAL A 120 -9.70 19.00 8.29
C VAL A 120 -9.77 19.37 6.81
N ALA A 121 -8.95 18.71 5.99
CA ALA A 121 -8.95 18.89 4.54
C ALA A 121 -9.94 17.95 3.83
N LEU A 122 -10.15 16.75 4.38
CA LEU A 122 -10.99 15.71 3.83
C LEU A 122 -11.81 15.05 4.94
N LEU A 123 -13.07 14.78 4.66
CA LEU A 123 -13.92 13.91 5.45
C LEU A 123 -14.48 12.84 4.52
N ALA A 124 -14.20 11.58 4.83
CA ALA A 124 -14.58 10.43 4.00
C ALA A 124 -15.42 9.44 4.82
N PRO A 125 -16.74 9.65 4.92
CA PRO A 125 -17.62 8.75 5.67
C PRO A 125 -17.75 7.37 5.01
N ASN A 126 -17.80 7.32 3.68
CA ASN A 126 -17.88 6.07 2.90
C ASN A 126 -16.88 6.12 1.73
N PRO A 127 -15.57 6.05 2.04
CA PRO A 127 -14.56 6.24 1.01
C PRO A 127 -14.71 5.19 -0.09
N LEU A 128 -14.69 5.65 -1.34
CA LEU A 128 -14.71 4.79 -2.53
C LEU A 128 -13.41 4.01 -2.72
N GLY A 129 -12.39 4.33 -1.93
CA GLY A 129 -11.08 3.69 -2.00
C GLY A 129 -10.24 3.95 -0.75
N GLY A 130 -8.96 3.59 -0.82
CA GLY A 130 -7.97 3.84 0.24
C GLY A 130 -7.84 2.71 1.25
N ARG A 131 -8.66 1.65 1.18
CA ARG A 131 -8.47 0.47 2.01
C ARG A 131 -7.18 -0.24 1.64
N LEU A 132 -6.33 -0.46 2.64
CA LEU A 132 -5.07 -1.18 2.46
C LEU A 132 -5.32 -2.69 2.40
N HIS A 133 -4.84 -3.34 1.34
CA HIS A 133 -4.90 -4.80 1.16
C HIS A 133 -3.56 -5.46 1.45
N TYR A 134 -2.47 -4.76 1.18
CA TYR A 134 -1.12 -5.23 1.46
C TYR A 134 -0.16 -4.06 1.67
N HIS A 135 0.78 -4.24 2.59
CA HIS A 135 1.96 -3.39 2.76
C HIS A 135 3.11 -4.27 3.26
N GLY A 136 4.26 -4.18 2.62
CA GLY A 136 5.44 -4.98 2.93
C GLY A 136 6.50 -4.89 1.80
N PRO A 137 7.41 -5.87 1.72
CA PRO A 137 7.48 -7.10 2.50
C PRO A 137 8.09 -6.86 3.89
N PHE A 138 7.53 -7.49 4.91
CA PHE A 138 8.09 -7.47 6.27
C PHE A 138 8.61 -8.84 6.71
N ALA A 139 8.29 -9.89 5.93
CA ALA A 139 8.82 -11.23 6.08
C ALA A 139 8.97 -11.91 4.72
N GLU A 140 9.93 -12.85 4.64
CA GLU A 140 10.22 -13.57 3.40
C GLU A 140 9.02 -14.42 2.92
N ASP A 141 8.31 -15.05 3.86
CA ASP A 141 7.17 -15.94 3.60
C ASP A 141 5.90 -15.23 3.11
N GLU A 142 5.89 -13.90 3.08
CA GLU A 142 4.79 -13.14 2.50
C GLU A 142 4.71 -13.26 0.98
N TRP A 143 5.80 -13.63 0.33
CA TRP A 143 5.94 -13.78 -1.11
C TRP A 143 6.42 -15.17 -1.46
N LYS A 144 6.08 -15.61 -2.66
CA LYS A 144 6.49 -16.89 -3.21
C LYS A 144 7.50 -16.67 -4.33
N LEU A 145 8.42 -17.62 -4.48
CA LEU A 145 9.41 -17.63 -5.55
C LEU A 145 9.10 -18.72 -6.56
N ALA A 146 8.92 -18.34 -7.81
CA ALA A 146 8.92 -19.26 -8.93
C ALA A 146 10.36 -19.39 -9.46
N LYS A 147 10.93 -20.59 -9.39
CA LYS A 147 12.31 -20.86 -9.84
C LYS A 147 12.37 -20.97 -11.36
N ALA A 148 13.42 -20.45 -11.98
CA ALA A 148 13.79 -20.80 -13.35
C ALA A 148 14.43 -22.17 -13.37
N GLU A 149 14.11 -23.01 -14.38
CA GLU A 149 14.95 -24.15 -14.71
C GLU A 149 16.19 -23.71 -15.48
N PRO A 150 17.35 -24.31 -15.22
CA PRO A 150 18.53 -24.06 -16.05
C PRO A 150 18.22 -24.41 -17.50
N ALA A 151 18.59 -23.52 -18.42
CA ALA A 151 18.46 -23.77 -19.85
C ALA A 151 19.29 -25.01 -20.23
N ILE A 152 18.64 -26.04 -20.74
CA ILE A 152 19.27 -27.33 -21.13
C ILE A 152 20.28 -27.12 -22.26
N ASP A 153 20.17 -26.03 -23.03
CA ASP A 153 20.99 -25.78 -24.22
C ASP A 153 22.34 -25.08 -23.95
N ALA A 154 22.64 -24.69 -22.71
CA ALA A 154 23.90 -23.97 -22.40
C ALA A 154 25.11 -24.88 -22.28
N ALA A 155 24.96 -26.19 -22.35
CA ALA A 155 26.07 -27.16 -22.24
C ALA A 155 26.75 -27.52 -23.58
N ALA A 156 26.30 -26.98 -24.72
CA ALA A 156 26.80 -27.39 -26.04
C ALA A 156 28.21 -26.90 -26.32
N ASP A 157 28.69 -25.81 -25.69
CA ASP A 157 29.98 -25.20 -25.98
C ASP A 157 31.06 -25.35 -24.88
N GLY A 158 30.83 -26.21 -23.89
CA GLY A 158 31.84 -26.46 -22.80
C GLY A 158 32.11 -25.27 -21.90
N LYS A 159 31.35 -24.16 -21.99
CA LYS A 159 31.39 -23.06 -21.03
C LYS A 159 30.41 -23.31 -19.92
N PRO A 160 30.75 -23.00 -18.64
CA PRO A 160 29.78 -23.07 -17.57
C PRO A 160 28.58 -22.19 -17.93
N ALA A 161 27.38 -22.74 -17.78
CA ALA A 161 26.16 -21.98 -17.98
C ALA A 161 26.18 -20.74 -17.05
N PRO A 162 25.85 -19.55 -17.55
CA PRO A 162 25.77 -18.35 -16.71
C PRO A 162 24.79 -18.60 -15.56
N GLU A 163 25.18 -18.14 -14.38
CA GLU A 163 24.38 -18.35 -13.16
C GLU A 163 23.01 -17.67 -13.32
N ALA A 164 21.95 -18.46 -13.20
CA ALA A 164 20.59 -17.91 -13.25
C ALA A 164 20.39 -16.95 -12.07
N GLY A 165 19.91 -15.75 -12.36
CA GLY A 165 19.60 -14.78 -11.35
C GLY A 165 18.51 -15.27 -10.40
N ARG A 166 18.53 -14.77 -9.20
CA ARG A 166 17.57 -15.14 -8.16
C ARG A 166 17.13 -13.94 -7.35
N TRP A 167 15.89 -14.03 -6.87
CA TRP A 167 15.40 -13.14 -5.84
C TRP A 167 15.87 -13.62 -4.47
N HIS A 168 16.31 -12.72 -3.63
CA HIS A 168 16.57 -12.97 -2.22
C HIS A 168 15.97 -11.87 -1.36
N TYR A 169 15.56 -12.22 -0.15
CA TYR A 169 14.95 -11.32 0.80
C TYR A 169 15.98 -10.83 1.80
N SER A 170 16.09 -9.53 1.99
CA SER A 170 16.89 -8.89 3.02
C SER A 170 16.29 -7.53 3.39
N GLY A 171 16.37 -7.13 4.65
CA GLY A 171 16.05 -5.79 5.09
C GLY A 171 14.67 -5.25 4.70
N ALA A 172 13.60 -6.06 4.76
CA ALA A 172 12.26 -5.70 4.30
C ALA A 172 12.20 -5.29 2.81
N ALA A 173 13.05 -5.90 1.99
CA ALA A 173 13.12 -5.70 0.56
C ALA A 173 13.44 -7.01 -0.17
N TRP A 174 13.12 -7.06 -1.45
CA TRP A 174 13.49 -8.12 -2.34
C TRP A 174 14.56 -7.61 -3.31
N TYR A 175 15.64 -8.35 -3.42
CA TYR A 175 16.78 -8.07 -4.28
C TYR A 175 16.83 -9.09 -5.40
N TRP A 176 17.05 -8.61 -6.61
CA TRP A 176 17.39 -9.42 -7.76
C TRP A 176 18.85 -9.22 -8.12
N GLN A 177 19.55 -10.32 -8.28
CA GLN A 177 20.94 -10.32 -8.77
C GLN A 177 21.13 -11.49 -9.71
N GLY A 178 21.69 -11.24 -10.90
CA GLY A 178 22.01 -12.31 -11.84
C GLY A 178 22.36 -11.85 -13.24
N GLU A 179 23.10 -12.71 -13.94
CA GLU A 179 23.52 -12.46 -15.32
C GLU A 179 22.37 -12.62 -16.31
N ARG A 180 21.39 -13.51 -16.02
CA ARG A 180 20.22 -13.73 -16.86
C ARG A 180 18.95 -13.69 -16.03
N GLY A 181 17.88 -13.22 -16.67
CA GLY A 181 16.55 -13.33 -16.11
C GLY A 181 16.18 -14.79 -15.81
N GLY A 182 15.46 -15.02 -14.74
CA GLY A 182 15.13 -16.39 -14.39
C GLY A 182 14.30 -16.49 -13.12
N GLY A 183 13.21 -16.54 -12.85
CA GLY A 183 12.41 -16.63 -11.65
C GLY A 183 11.55 -15.40 -11.44
N ALA A 184 10.39 -15.63 -10.85
CA ALA A 184 9.48 -14.57 -10.49
C ALA A 184 9.24 -14.55 -8.99
N LEU A 185 9.15 -13.36 -8.45
CA LEU A 185 8.62 -13.09 -7.13
C LEU A 185 7.13 -12.84 -7.28
N TYR A 186 6.26 -13.53 -6.53
CA TYR A 186 4.83 -13.36 -6.72
C TYR A 186 4.01 -13.51 -5.45
N ARG A 187 2.82 -12.89 -5.48
CA ARG A 187 1.81 -12.95 -4.43
C ARG A 187 0.43 -13.10 -5.06
N GLU A 188 -0.35 -14.04 -4.54
CA GLU A 188 -1.72 -14.32 -5.01
C GLU A 188 -2.75 -13.42 -4.28
N ALA A 189 -3.84 -13.12 -4.94
CA ALA A 189 -5.09 -12.60 -4.36
C ALA A 189 -4.96 -11.37 -3.42
N CYS A 190 -4.18 -10.36 -3.81
CA CYS A 190 -4.04 -9.14 -3.01
C CYS A 190 -4.55 -7.86 -3.70
N MET A 191 -4.93 -7.91 -4.98
CA MET A 191 -5.42 -6.72 -5.71
C MET A 191 -6.94 -6.74 -5.86
N PRO A 192 -7.66 -5.70 -5.37
CA PRO A 192 -9.08 -5.50 -5.67
C PRO A 192 -9.27 -4.99 -7.11
N GLN A 193 -10.49 -5.06 -7.66
CA GLN A 193 -10.80 -4.65 -9.05
C GLN A 193 -10.44 -3.20 -9.37
N ARG A 194 -10.55 -2.31 -8.40
CA ARG A 194 -10.02 -0.96 -8.45
C ARG A 194 -8.88 -0.87 -7.45
N SER A 195 -7.67 -0.72 -7.95
CA SER A 195 -6.49 -0.79 -7.09
C SER A 195 -5.41 0.22 -7.43
N VAL A 196 -4.64 0.53 -6.41
CA VAL A 196 -3.34 1.16 -6.51
C VAL A 196 -2.31 0.13 -6.09
N LEU A 197 -1.36 -0.16 -6.95
CA LEU A 197 -0.13 -0.87 -6.63
C LEU A 197 1.01 0.14 -6.63
N LYS A 198 1.62 0.38 -5.48
CA LYS A 198 2.78 1.28 -5.33
C LYS A 198 3.95 0.48 -4.78
N PHE A 199 5.16 0.77 -5.25
CA PHE A 199 6.40 0.17 -4.74
C PHE A 199 7.60 1.05 -5.06
N ASP A 200 8.63 0.94 -4.24
CA ASP A 200 9.92 1.56 -4.48
C ASP A 200 10.81 0.59 -5.26
N LEU A 201 11.39 1.11 -6.33
CA LEU A 201 12.29 0.39 -7.23
C LEU A 201 13.65 1.08 -7.26
N ALA A 202 14.70 0.30 -7.05
CA ALA A 202 16.06 0.78 -7.25
C ALA A 202 16.85 -0.21 -8.12
N TRP A 203 17.85 0.28 -8.86
CA TRP A 203 18.65 -0.55 -9.76
C TRP A 203 20.07 0.00 -9.92
N LYS A 204 21.01 -0.91 -10.24
CA LYS A 204 22.38 -0.57 -10.67
C LYS A 204 22.51 -0.81 -12.17
N SER A 205 23.22 0.04 -12.85
CA SER A 205 23.56 -0.04 -14.28
C SER A 205 22.37 -0.04 -15.23
N ARG A 206 21.54 -1.07 -15.22
CA ARG A 206 20.43 -1.25 -16.16
C ARG A 206 19.14 -1.56 -15.42
N LEU A 207 18.03 -1.07 -15.93
CA LEU A 207 16.70 -1.41 -15.48
C LEU A 207 15.99 -2.24 -16.55
N GLY A 208 15.42 -3.36 -16.14
CA GLY A 208 14.51 -4.18 -16.91
C GLY A 208 13.64 -4.97 -15.93
N LEU A 209 12.45 -4.48 -15.65
CA LEU A 209 11.48 -5.10 -14.73
C LEU A 209 10.18 -5.36 -15.44
N ALA A 210 9.66 -6.58 -15.35
CA ALA A 210 8.30 -6.93 -15.72
C ALA A 210 7.45 -7.05 -14.47
N VAL A 211 6.30 -6.38 -14.46
CA VAL A 211 5.33 -6.38 -13.36
C VAL A 211 4.03 -6.97 -13.87
N GLY A 212 3.68 -8.17 -13.41
CA GLY A 212 2.36 -8.76 -13.60
C GLY A 212 1.40 -8.22 -12.54
N PHE A 213 0.22 -7.77 -12.95
CA PHE A 213 -0.79 -7.31 -12.00
C PHE A 213 -2.19 -7.71 -12.48
N HIS A 214 -3.11 -7.91 -11.53
CA HIS A 214 -4.39 -8.60 -11.76
C HIS A 214 -4.24 -9.95 -12.46
N VAL A 215 -3.14 -10.65 -12.20
CA VAL A 215 -2.87 -11.96 -12.79
C VAL A 215 -3.59 -13.07 -12.01
N ASP A 216 -4.04 -14.09 -12.72
CA ASP A 216 -4.81 -15.18 -12.12
C ASP A 216 -3.97 -16.43 -11.86
N PHE A 217 -2.73 -16.47 -12.33
CA PHE A 217 -1.84 -17.63 -12.28
C PHE A 217 -2.53 -18.91 -12.75
N SER A 218 -3.46 -18.77 -13.72
CA SER A 218 -4.21 -19.89 -14.22
C SER A 218 -3.26 -20.90 -14.85
N LYS A 219 -3.22 -22.09 -14.28
CA LYS A 219 -2.56 -23.22 -14.90
C LYS A 219 -3.38 -23.57 -16.12
N PRO A 220 -2.80 -23.64 -17.34
CA PRO A 220 -3.50 -24.25 -18.43
C PRO A 220 -3.86 -25.68 -18.00
N GLU A 221 -5.11 -26.10 -18.21
CA GLU A 221 -5.49 -27.51 -18.18
C GLU A 221 -4.72 -28.16 -19.33
N ALA A 222 -3.52 -28.60 -19.06
CA ALA A 222 -2.72 -29.33 -20.02
C ALA A 222 -2.68 -30.77 -19.60
N ASP A 223 -2.85 -31.64 -20.57
CA ASP A 223 -2.63 -33.07 -20.61
C ASP A 223 -1.48 -33.54 -19.71
N GLY A 224 -1.69 -33.65 -18.39
CA GLY A 224 -0.77 -34.26 -17.44
C GLY A 224 0.60 -33.62 -17.23
N HIS A 225 0.93 -32.57 -17.94
CA HIS A 225 2.16 -31.82 -17.77
C HIS A 225 1.83 -30.54 -17.02
N THR A 226 2.13 -30.48 -15.75
CA THR A 226 2.28 -29.23 -15.01
C THR A 226 3.19 -28.37 -15.87
N PRO A 227 2.78 -27.19 -16.37
CA PRO A 227 3.74 -26.25 -16.91
C PRO A 227 4.63 -25.95 -15.74
N ALA A 228 5.79 -26.54 -15.76
CA ALA A 228 6.76 -26.32 -14.75
C ALA A 228 6.91 -24.80 -14.62
N ALA A 229 6.90 -24.30 -13.40
CA ALA A 229 7.44 -22.99 -13.07
C ALA A 229 8.89 -22.82 -13.59
N SER A 230 9.29 -23.67 -14.49
CA SER A 230 10.60 -24.18 -14.83
C SER A 230 11.27 -23.45 -15.97
N ARG A 231 10.63 -22.56 -16.68
CA ARG A 231 11.23 -21.79 -17.76
C ARG A 231 10.74 -20.37 -17.79
N LEU A 232 10.98 -19.64 -16.71
CA LEU A 232 10.92 -18.19 -16.75
C LEU A 232 12.21 -17.71 -17.41
N ALA A 233 12.27 -17.84 -18.73
CA ALA A 233 13.30 -17.21 -19.53
C ALA A 233 13.11 -15.68 -19.45
N ALA A 234 14.13 -14.92 -19.77
CA ALA A 234 14.13 -13.46 -19.81
C ALA A 234 13.15 -12.86 -20.84
N ASP A 235 12.19 -13.64 -21.32
CA ASP A 235 11.20 -13.26 -22.33
C ASP A 235 9.84 -12.95 -21.67
N VAL A 236 9.22 -11.88 -22.13
CA VAL A 236 7.87 -11.47 -21.69
C VAL A 236 6.83 -12.57 -21.96
N ALA A 237 6.99 -13.40 -22.99
CA ALA A 237 6.09 -14.48 -23.32
C ALA A 237 6.09 -15.60 -22.27
N ASP A 238 7.26 -15.95 -21.73
CA ASP A 238 7.37 -16.93 -20.67
C ASP A 238 6.84 -16.41 -19.33
N PHE A 239 7.14 -15.14 -19.05
CA PHE A 239 6.55 -14.47 -17.89
C PHE A 239 5.01 -14.38 -18.00
N ALA A 240 4.49 -14.11 -19.19
CA ALA A 240 3.06 -14.10 -19.45
C ALA A 240 2.41 -15.48 -19.26
N ARG A 241 3.09 -16.54 -19.68
CA ARG A 241 2.62 -17.92 -19.44
C ARG A 241 2.54 -18.23 -17.94
N PHE A 242 3.50 -17.76 -17.17
CA PHE A 242 3.49 -17.89 -15.72
C PHE A 242 2.37 -17.07 -15.06
N CYS A 243 2.19 -15.82 -15.48
CA CYS A 243 1.17 -14.91 -14.94
C CYS A 243 -0.27 -15.40 -15.23
N GLY A 244 -0.50 -16.10 -16.32
CA GLY A 244 -1.84 -16.45 -16.76
C GLY A 244 -2.57 -15.27 -17.40
N ASN A 245 -3.86 -15.12 -17.09
CA ASN A 245 -4.63 -13.98 -17.58
C ASN A 245 -4.41 -12.77 -16.68
N GLY A 246 -4.28 -11.58 -17.27
CA GLY A 246 -4.05 -10.34 -16.55
C GLY A 246 -3.29 -9.30 -17.37
N TYR A 247 -2.47 -8.50 -16.71
CA TYR A 247 -1.72 -7.42 -17.34
C TYR A 247 -0.25 -7.50 -16.96
N ILE A 248 0.61 -7.10 -17.90
CA ILE A 248 2.06 -7.05 -17.71
C ILE A 248 2.57 -5.69 -18.12
N LEU A 249 3.18 -4.97 -17.16
CA LEU A 249 3.88 -3.72 -17.39
C LEU A 249 5.38 -4.00 -17.44
N GLN A 250 6.02 -3.68 -18.56
CA GLN A 250 7.48 -3.68 -18.68
C GLN A 250 8.01 -2.27 -18.43
N LEU A 251 8.97 -2.19 -17.51
CA LEU A 251 9.63 -0.95 -17.11
C LEU A 251 11.09 -0.95 -17.57
N TYR A 252 11.46 0.08 -18.33
CA TYR A 252 12.81 0.39 -18.76
C TYR A 252 13.12 1.85 -18.48
N PRO A 253 14.38 2.31 -18.43
CA PRO A 253 14.71 3.68 -18.05
C PRO A 253 13.98 4.77 -18.85
N ASN A 254 13.78 4.53 -20.15
CA ASN A 254 13.28 5.55 -21.09
C ASN A 254 11.91 5.23 -21.68
N TYR A 255 11.36 4.05 -21.43
CA TYR A 255 10.07 3.66 -21.97
C TYR A 255 9.39 2.60 -21.12
N VAL A 256 8.08 2.52 -21.27
CA VAL A 256 7.24 1.50 -20.63
C VAL A 256 6.33 0.87 -21.67
N MET A 257 6.00 -0.41 -21.48
CA MET A 257 5.07 -1.13 -22.34
C MET A 257 4.05 -1.87 -21.48
N LEU A 258 2.77 -1.62 -21.74
CA LEU A 258 1.68 -2.36 -21.11
C LEU A 258 1.14 -3.39 -22.09
N TYR A 259 0.97 -4.61 -21.61
CA TYR A 259 0.36 -5.71 -22.34
C TYR A 259 -0.84 -6.24 -21.58
N ARG A 260 -1.87 -6.61 -22.30
CA ARG A 260 -2.86 -7.56 -21.84
C ARG A 260 -2.38 -8.96 -22.16
N CYS A 261 -2.48 -9.85 -21.20
CA CYS A 261 -2.13 -11.25 -21.35
C CYS A 261 -3.40 -12.13 -21.22
N ASP A 262 -3.63 -12.96 -22.20
CA ASP A 262 -4.64 -14.01 -22.17
C ASP A 262 -3.94 -15.35 -22.50
N VAL A 263 -4.14 -16.38 -21.68
CA VAL A 263 -3.62 -17.72 -21.95
C VAL A 263 -4.73 -18.57 -22.54
N GLY A 264 -4.53 -19.01 -23.79
CA GLY A 264 -5.48 -19.86 -24.50
C GLY A 264 -5.56 -21.26 -23.90
N LYS A 265 -6.55 -22.04 -24.34
CA LYS A 265 -6.69 -23.47 -23.98
C LYS A 265 -5.48 -24.31 -24.43
N ASP A 266 -4.72 -23.83 -25.40
CA ASP A 266 -3.47 -24.42 -25.87
C ASP A 266 -2.26 -24.11 -24.98
N GLY A 267 -2.45 -23.42 -23.86
CA GLY A 267 -1.41 -22.99 -22.92
C GLY A 267 -0.47 -21.92 -23.47
N LYS A 268 -0.75 -21.37 -24.66
CA LYS A 268 0.07 -20.33 -25.27
C LYS A 268 -0.40 -18.95 -24.84
N PRO A 269 0.50 -18.07 -24.35
CA PRO A 269 0.16 -16.71 -24.03
C PRO A 269 -0.12 -15.92 -25.31
N ARG A 270 -1.16 -15.11 -25.25
CA ARG A 270 -1.47 -14.10 -26.25
C ARG A 270 -1.26 -12.74 -25.63
N LEU A 271 -0.30 -12.01 -26.14
CA LEU A 271 0.06 -10.68 -25.67
C LEU A 271 -0.49 -9.63 -26.62
N GLU A 272 -1.35 -8.79 -26.14
CA GLU A 272 -1.86 -7.64 -26.87
C GLU A 272 -1.30 -6.36 -26.25
N ARG A 273 -0.48 -5.65 -27.03
CA ARG A 273 0.16 -4.42 -26.56
C ARG A 273 -0.81 -3.25 -26.62
N PHE A 274 -0.89 -2.51 -25.52
CA PHE A 274 -1.59 -1.24 -25.50
C PHE A 274 -0.85 -0.18 -26.30
N GLN A 275 -1.60 0.65 -27.01
CA GLN A 275 -1.03 1.83 -27.66
C GLN A 275 -0.54 2.79 -26.57
N SER A 276 0.70 3.21 -26.66
CA SER A 276 1.33 4.12 -25.71
C SER A 276 1.67 5.43 -26.38
N GLY A 277 1.37 6.53 -25.71
CA GLY A 277 1.90 7.85 -26.06
C GLY A 277 3.35 8.04 -25.58
N ASN A 278 3.82 9.26 -25.59
CA ASN A 278 5.10 9.60 -24.99
C ASN A 278 4.98 9.57 -23.45
N LEU A 279 6.02 9.12 -22.79
CA LEU A 279 6.14 9.15 -21.34
C LEU A 279 6.28 10.61 -20.89
N SER A 280 5.35 11.09 -20.03
CA SER A 280 5.39 12.47 -19.55
C SER A 280 6.27 12.67 -18.31
N ALA A 281 6.42 11.61 -17.48
CA ALA A 281 7.40 11.58 -16.39
C ALA A 281 8.48 10.55 -16.68
N ARG A 282 9.73 10.83 -16.31
CA ARG A 282 10.89 9.95 -16.55
C ARG A 282 11.33 9.29 -15.24
N MET A 283 11.89 8.11 -15.37
CA MET A 283 12.58 7.48 -14.27
C MET A 283 13.83 8.27 -13.90
N SER A 284 14.17 8.26 -12.62
CA SER A 284 15.34 8.97 -12.12
C SER A 284 16.63 8.43 -12.71
N GLU A 285 17.56 9.30 -13.07
CA GLU A 285 18.91 8.93 -13.48
C GLU A 285 19.75 8.36 -12.32
N THR A 286 19.30 8.58 -11.09
CA THR A 286 19.97 8.09 -9.86
C THR A 286 19.76 6.60 -9.61
N GLY A 287 19.06 5.88 -10.49
CA GLY A 287 18.78 4.46 -10.34
C GLY A 287 17.72 4.12 -9.29
N ARG A 288 16.85 5.08 -8.96
CA ARG A 288 15.80 4.94 -7.92
C ARG A 288 14.54 5.67 -8.30
N THR A 289 13.40 5.03 -8.06
CA THR A 289 12.09 5.62 -8.39
C THR A 289 10.98 4.98 -7.58
N SER A 290 9.93 5.72 -7.29
CA SER A 290 8.66 5.18 -6.83
C SER A 290 7.75 4.96 -8.03
N ILE A 291 7.16 3.78 -8.12
CA ILE A 291 6.23 3.39 -9.17
C ILE A 291 4.85 3.24 -8.56
N GLU A 292 3.83 3.85 -9.19
CA GLU A 292 2.45 3.66 -8.81
C GLU A 292 1.61 3.31 -10.04
N ILE A 293 0.93 2.16 -9.98
CA ILE A 293 0.03 1.67 -11.02
C ILE A 293 -1.38 1.74 -10.48
N ARG A 294 -2.23 2.53 -11.12
CA ARG A 294 -3.67 2.57 -10.83
C ARG A 294 -4.43 1.77 -11.88
N SER A 295 -5.38 0.98 -11.43
CA SER A 295 -6.18 0.13 -12.31
C SER A 295 -7.66 0.17 -11.93
N ASN A 296 -8.52 0.24 -12.94
CA ASN A 296 -9.96 0.11 -12.83
C ASN A 296 -10.43 -0.92 -13.87
N LEU A 297 -10.56 -2.17 -13.44
CA LEU A 297 -10.91 -3.28 -14.33
C LEU A 297 -12.33 -3.14 -14.91
N ALA A 298 -13.26 -2.54 -14.17
CA ALA A 298 -14.63 -2.35 -14.65
C ALA A 298 -14.69 -1.40 -15.86
N GLN A 299 -13.80 -0.42 -15.90
CA GLN A 299 -13.69 0.54 -16.99
C GLN A 299 -12.56 0.23 -17.98
N GLY A 300 -11.73 -0.78 -17.69
CA GLY A 300 -10.55 -1.12 -18.48
C GLY A 300 -9.53 0.03 -18.54
N GLY A 301 -9.41 0.80 -17.47
CA GLY A 301 -8.54 1.97 -17.39
C GLY A 301 -7.33 1.72 -16.50
N PHE A 302 -6.15 2.20 -16.96
CA PHE A 302 -4.89 2.08 -16.24
C PHE A 302 -4.14 3.41 -16.29
N ALA A 303 -3.44 3.75 -15.20
CA ALA A 303 -2.57 4.91 -15.14
C ALA A 303 -1.27 4.56 -14.41
N LEU A 304 -0.17 5.14 -14.89
CA LEU A 304 1.16 5.02 -14.31
C LEU A 304 1.61 6.37 -13.77
N PHE A 305 2.14 6.35 -12.56
CA PHE A 305 2.81 7.48 -11.94
C PHE A 305 4.25 7.07 -11.61
N ILE A 306 5.17 7.99 -11.79
CA ILE A 306 6.60 7.85 -11.50
C ILE A 306 6.98 8.99 -10.57
N ASN A 307 7.47 8.68 -9.37
CA ASN A 307 7.79 9.67 -8.34
C ASN A 307 6.60 10.62 -8.04
N ASP A 308 5.41 10.04 -7.94
CA ASP A 308 4.12 10.73 -7.72
C ASP A 308 3.70 11.68 -8.87
N GLU A 309 4.43 11.71 -10.00
CA GLU A 309 4.06 12.45 -11.21
C GLU A 309 3.35 11.54 -12.21
N PHE A 310 2.28 12.05 -12.83
CA PHE A 310 1.58 11.33 -13.89
C PHE A 310 2.50 11.08 -15.08
N ALA A 311 2.66 9.81 -15.45
CA ALA A 311 3.53 9.39 -16.52
C ALA A 311 2.80 8.97 -17.78
N MET A 312 1.74 8.15 -17.63
CA MET A 312 1.00 7.60 -18.79
C MET A 312 -0.35 7.02 -18.36
N GLN A 313 -1.27 6.94 -19.29
CA GLN A 313 -2.53 6.22 -19.11
C GLN A 313 -2.86 5.34 -20.33
N TRP A 314 -3.64 4.28 -20.07
CA TRP A 314 -4.12 3.35 -21.09
C TRP A 314 -5.60 3.05 -20.88
N SER A 315 -6.26 2.68 -21.97
CA SER A 315 -7.67 2.26 -21.94
C SER A 315 -7.87 1.06 -22.86
N GLU A 316 -8.64 0.11 -22.39
CA GLU A 316 -9.07 -1.04 -23.20
C GLU A 316 -10.21 -0.70 -24.17
N ALA A 317 -10.83 0.46 -24.06
CA ALA A 317 -11.99 0.84 -24.86
C ALA A 317 -11.76 0.78 -26.38
N GLY A 318 -10.50 0.85 -26.82
CA GLY A 318 -10.10 0.73 -28.24
C GLY A 318 -9.63 -0.68 -28.66
N MET A 319 -9.44 -1.61 -27.72
CA MET A 319 -8.80 -2.91 -27.99
C MET A 319 -9.80 -4.04 -28.24
N ILE A 320 -11.09 -3.86 -27.91
CA ILE A 320 -12.07 -4.94 -27.96
C ILE A 320 -13.23 -4.58 -28.84
N ALA A 321 -13.17 -5.06 -30.08
CA ALA A 321 -14.36 -5.28 -30.89
C ALA A 321 -14.87 -6.70 -30.61
N GLY A 322 -16.02 -6.86 -29.93
CA GLY A 322 -16.77 -8.10 -29.87
C GLY A 322 -16.88 -8.80 -28.50
N GLU A 323 -17.61 -9.89 -28.48
CA GLU A 323 -18.09 -10.71 -27.35
C GLU A 323 -17.03 -11.17 -26.31
N ARG A 324 -15.75 -10.91 -26.53
CA ARG A 324 -14.64 -11.33 -25.67
C ARG A 324 -14.50 -10.51 -24.38
N ALA A 325 -15.16 -9.37 -24.28
CA ALA A 325 -15.12 -8.51 -23.08
C ALA A 325 -15.82 -9.15 -21.86
N ALA A 326 -16.85 -9.93 -22.09
CA ALA A 326 -17.72 -10.47 -21.05
C ALA A 326 -17.18 -11.70 -20.31
N THR A 327 -16.11 -12.35 -20.80
CA THR A 327 -15.56 -13.60 -20.25
C THR A 327 -14.19 -13.48 -19.62
N ARG A 328 -13.74 -12.26 -19.32
CA ARG A 328 -12.41 -12.05 -18.76
C ARG A 328 -12.27 -12.61 -17.35
N ARG A 329 -11.41 -13.60 -17.22
CA ARG A 329 -10.88 -14.00 -15.94
C ARG A 329 -9.63 -13.18 -15.68
N THR A 330 -9.71 -12.20 -14.79
CA THR A 330 -8.56 -11.54 -14.18
C THR A 330 -8.49 -11.99 -12.74
N GLY A 331 -7.29 -12.15 -12.24
CA GLY A 331 -7.06 -12.49 -10.84
C GLY A 331 -6.77 -11.26 -9.98
N GLY A 332 -6.35 -11.51 -8.78
CA GLY A 332 -5.86 -10.47 -7.84
C GLY A 332 -4.36 -10.62 -7.56
N GLY A 333 -3.62 -11.33 -8.39
CA GLY A 333 -2.21 -11.60 -8.18
C GLY A 333 -1.29 -10.50 -8.67
N ILE A 334 -0.08 -10.47 -8.08
CA ILE A 334 1.04 -9.61 -8.46
C ILE A 334 2.27 -10.48 -8.67
N ALA A 335 3.06 -10.17 -9.68
CA ALA A 335 4.34 -10.81 -9.94
C ALA A 335 5.39 -9.81 -10.40
N PHE A 336 6.64 -10.05 -10.04
CA PHE A 336 7.81 -9.30 -10.49
C PHE A 336 8.81 -10.27 -11.12
N ALA A 337 9.34 -9.92 -12.26
CA ALA A 337 10.43 -10.66 -12.91
C ALA A 337 11.46 -9.71 -13.49
N ALA A 338 12.72 -10.09 -13.39
CA ALA A 338 13.79 -9.39 -14.08
C ALA A 338 13.69 -9.67 -15.59
N ASN A 339 13.74 -8.62 -16.40
CA ASN A 339 13.61 -8.68 -17.85
C ASN A 339 14.85 -8.09 -18.51
N GLY A 340 15.85 -8.92 -18.71
CA GLY A 340 17.13 -8.54 -19.29
C GLY A 340 18.30 -9.29 -18.69
N GLU A 341 19.50 -8.91 -19.09
CA GLU A 341 20.77 -9.51 -18.65
C GLU A 341 21.57 -8.54 -17.77
N ASN A 342 22.32 -9.09 -16.82
CA ASN A 342 23.19 -8.33 -15.91
C ASN A 342 22.43 -7.24 -15.13
N LEU A 343 21.32 -7.64 -14.53
CA LEU A 343 20.47 -6.74 -13.77
C LEU A 343 20.72 -6.90 -12.26
N SER A 344 20.77 -5.78 -11.58
CA SER A 344 20.73 -5.70 -10.12
C SER A 344 19.62 -4.74 -9.73
N MET A 345 18.60 -5.25 -9.01
CA MET A 345 17.41 -4.47 -8.67
C MET A 345 16.96 -4.77 -7.25
N ARG A 346 16.34 -3.78 -6.64
CA ARG A 346 15.66 -3.91 -5.34
C ARG A 346 14.22 -3.43 -5.46
N ILE A 347 13.31 -4.19 -4.87
CA ILE A 347 11.90 -3.81 -4.72
C ILE A 347 11.58 -3.77 -3.24
N SER A 348 11.03 -2.68 -2.77
CA SER A 348 10.65 -2.45 -1.37
C SER A 348 9.38 -1.61 -1.27
N ASP A 349 8.84 -1.48 -0.06
CA ASP A 349 7.67 -0.67 0.26
C ASP A 349 6.47 -0.92 -0.68
N ILE A 350 6.21 -2.20 -0.95
CA ILE A 350 5.12 -2.63 -1.83
C ILE A 350 3.80 -2.41 -1.10
N MET A 351 2.95 -1.57 -1.66
CA MET A 351 1.64 -1.26 -1.11
C MET A 351 0.54 -1.54 -2.13
N VAL A 352 -0.51 -2.23 -1.70
CA VAL A 352 -1.74 -2.43 -2.47
C VAL A 352 -2.91 -1.85 -1.71
N SER A 353 -3.61 -0.94 -2.32
CA SER A 353 -4.81 -0.33 -1.74
C SER A 353 -5.96 -0.23 -2.76
N GLU A 354 -7.16 -0.03 -2.26
CA GLU A 354 -8.29 0.31 -3.13
C GLU A 354 -8.10 1.69 -3.75
N TRP A 355 -8.42 1.79 -5.03
CA TRP A 355 -8.52 3.07 -5.73
C TRP A 355 -9.97 3.54 -5.76
N ASN A 356 -10.19 4.84 -5.52
CA ASN A 356 -11.53 5.44 -5.63
C ASN A 356 -12.06 5.49 -7.08
N GLY A 357 -11.24 5.14 -8.08
CA GLY A 357 -11.62 5.13 -9.48
C GLY A 357 -11.59 6.49 -10.16
N MET A 358 -11.23 7.55 -9.42
CA MET A 358 -11.19 8.90 -9.96
C MET A 358 -9.87 9.18 -10.68
N PRO A 359 -9.92 9.78 -11.87
CA PRO A 359 -8.72 10.29 -12.52
C PRO A 359 -8.11 11.43 -11.69
N ASP A 360 -6.83 11.73 -11.86
CA ASP A 360 -6.14 12.82 -11.15
C ASP A 360 -6.74 14.21 -11.46
N SER A 361 -7.44 14.37 -12.57
CA SER A 361 -8.29 15.53 -12.81
C SER A 361 -9.36 15.71 -11.72
N ALA A 362 -9.64 14.70 -10.93
CA ALA A 362 -10.46 14.81 -9.73
C ALA A 362 -9.75 15.48 -8.55
N ARG A 363 -8.42 15.64 -8.55
CA ARG A 363 -7.76 16.64 -7.70
C ARG A 363 -8.21 18.07 -8.05
N SER A 364 -8.70 18.32 -9.26
CA SER A 364 -9.44 19.53 -9.61
C SER A 364 -10.76 19.70 -8.86
N MET A 365 -11.17 18.71 -8.03
CA MET A 365 -12.29 18.87 -7.10
C MET A 365 -11.91 19.68 -5.85
N GLU A 366 -10.63 19.84 -5.57
CA GLU A 366 -10.18 20.76 -4.53
C GLU A 366 -10.36 22.20 -5.04
N THR A 367 -11.20 22.96 -4.38
CA THR A 367 -11.44 24.37 -4.71
C THR A 367 -10.88 25.27 -3.62
N GLU A 368 -10.59 26.54 -3.98
CA GLU A 368 -10.06 27.53 -3.04
C GLU A 368 -11.14 28.00 -2.06
N ASP A 369 -12.37 28.17 -2.51
CA ASP A 369 -13.44 28.91 -1.80
C ASP A 369 -14.69 28.09 -1.48
N GLN A 370 -14.86 26.91 -2.05
CA GLN A 370 -16.03 26.06 -1.87
C GLN A 370 -15.67 24.66 -1.38
N ASP A 371 -16.52 24.11 -0.53
CA ASP A 371 -16.46 22.70 -0.19
C ASP A 371 -17.08 21.89 -1.32
N VAL A 372 -16.57 20.67 -1.53
CA VAL A 372 -17.08 19.74 -2.54
C VAL A 372 -17.55 18.46 -1.85
N VAL A 373 -18.80 18.08 -2.08
CA VAL A 373 -19.38 16.82 -1.60
C VAL A 373 -19.51 15.88 -2.80
N LEU A 374 -18.89 14.72 -2.69
CA LEU A 374 -19.02 13.61 -3.62
C LEU A 374 -19.95 12.58 -3.02
N MET A 375 -20.94 12.13 -3.78
CA MET A 375 -21.88 11.11 -3.32
C MET A 375 -21.29 9.69 -3.44
N ALA A 376 -21.84 8.76 -2.67
CA ALA A 376 -21.39 7.37 -2.63
C ALA A 376 -21.61 6.61 -3.96
N ASP A 377 -22.44 7.11 -4.86
CA ASP A 377 -22.61 6.61 -6.23
C ASP A 377 -21.36 6.87 -7.11
N GLY A 378 -20.48 7.79 -6.67
CA GLY A 378 -19.25 8.16 -7.38
C GLY A 378 -19.49 9.05 -8.61
N VAL A 379 -20.71 9.54 -8.82
CA VAL A 379 -21.11 10.33 -9.98
C VAL A 379 -21.56 11.73 -9.56
N ASP A 380 -22.48 11.81 -8.60
CA ASP A 380 -23.07 13.07 -8.19
C ASP A 380 -22.13 13.89 -7.32
N ARG A 381 -22.00 15.16 -7.67
CA ARG A 381 -21.12 16.11 -7.02
C ARG A 381 -21.83 17.43 -6.76
N TYR A 382 -21.68 17.95 -5.56
CA TYR A 382 -22.22 19.22 -5.14
C TYR A 382 -21.12 20.14 -4.61
N SER A 383 -21.20 21.44 -4.90
CA SER A 383 -20.27 22.44 -4.40
C SER A 383 -21.00 23.52 -3.62
N GLY A 384 -20.45 23.96 -2.50
CA GLY A 384 -21.04 24.95 -1.63
C GLY A 384 -20.31 25.08 -0.29
N LYS A 385 -21.05 25.47 0.74
CA LYS A 385 -20.55 25.52 2.12
C LYS A 385 -21.21 24.40 2.92
N VAL A 386 -20.39 23.46 3.37
CA VAL A 386 -20.83 22.37 4.24
C VAL A 386 -21.12 22.92 5.64
N GLY A 387 -22.32 22.68 6.10
CA GLY A 387 -22.80 23.08 7.42
C GLY A 387 -22.57 22.03 8.50
N ARG A 388 -23.59 21.70 9.26
CA ARG A 388 -23.56 20.75 10.37
C ARG A 388 -24.16 19.40 9.99
N LEU A 389 -23.77 18.39 10.74
CA LEU A 389 -24.47 17.12 10.80
C LEU A 389 -25.57 17.23 11.86
N ASP A 390 -26.82 17.01 11.48
CA ASP A 390 -27.95 17.05 12.39
C ASP A 390 -28.13 15.73 13.18
N GLU A 391 -29.03 15.72 14.17
CA GLU A 391 -29.31 14.54 14.97
C GLU A 391 -29.89 13.36 14.18
N SER A 392 -30.45 13.61 13.01
CA SER A 392 -30.95 12.58 12.09
C SER A 392 -29.87 11.99 11.19
N GLY A 393 -28.62 12.44 11.32
CA GLY A 393 -27.48 11.99 10.51
C GLY A 393 -27.45 12.61 9.11
N LYS A 394 -28.10 13.77 8.92
CA LYS A 394 -28.05 14.50 7.64
C LYS A 394 -27.06 15.64 7.71
N LEU A 395 -26.24 15.72 6.67
CA LEU A 395 -25.31 16.79 6.44
C LEU A 395 -25.98 17.89 5.61
N THR A 396 -25.88 19.15 6.04
CA THR A 396 -26.37 20.29 5.28
C THR A 396 -25.31 20.87 4.37
N LEU A 397 -25.69 21.31 3.18
CA LEU A 397 -24.86 22.03 2.21
C LEU A 397 -25.58 23.25 1.70
N GLU A 398 -25.01 24.41 1.87
CA GLU A 398 -25.47 25.67 1.29
C GLU A 398 -24.77 25.88 -0.06
N ALA A 399 -25.49 25.70 -1.14
CA ALA A 399 -25.00 25.91 -2.50
C ALA A 399 -25.62 27.16 -3.13
N ARG A 400 -25.04 27.61 -4.24
CA ARG A 400 -25.53 28.82 -4.98
C ARG A 400 -27.01 28.75 -5.37
N HIS A 401 -27.53 27.55 -5.58
CA HIS A 401 -28.88 27.34 -6.09
C HIS A 401 -29.85 26.80 -5.03
N GLY A 402 -29.48 26.78 -3.77
CA GLY A 402 -30.32 26.32 -2.67
C GLY A 402 -29.57 25.54 -1.60
N SER A 403 -30.30 25.13 -0.56
CA SER A 403 -29.76 24.30 0.52
C SER A 403 -30.15 22.86 0.28
N PHE A 404 -29.19 21.96 0.47
CA PHE A 404 -29.34 20.51 0.35
C PHE A 404 -29.10 19.85 1.70
N ALA A 405 -29.70 18.69 1.91
CA ALA A 405 -29.44 17.86 3.07
C ALA A 405 -29.28 16.40 2.63
N PHE A 406 -28.11 15.83 2.90
CA PHE A 406 -27.76 14.47 2.50
C PHE A 406 -27.58 13.59 3.73
N PRO A 407 -28.14 12.36 3.76
CA PRO A 407 -27.70 11.39 4.76
C PRO A 407 -26.19 11.15 4.66
N LEU A 408 -25.48 11.20 5.77
CA LEU A 408 -24.01 11.03 5.76
C LEU A 408 -23.58 9.71 5.12
N ARG A 409 -24.41 8.67 5.25
CA ARG A 409 -24.17 7.36 4.61
C ARG A 409 -24.17 7.39 3.09
N ASP A 410 -24.79 8.41 2.48
CA ASP A 410 -24.85 8.56 1.02
C ASP A 410 -23.73 9.46 0.48
N VAL A 411 -22.87 9.96 1.35
CA VAL A 411 -21.71 10.78 1.02
C VAL A 411 -20.45 9.91 1.02
N ALA A 412 -19.70 9.93 -0.09
CA ALA A 412 -18.40 9.27 -0.17
C ALA A 412 -17.30 10.09 0.48
N GLU A 413 -17.14 11.33 0.00
CA GLU A 413 -16.09 12.24 0.42
C GLU A 413 -16.59 13.69 0.44
N ILE A 414 -16.02 14.46 1.36
CA ILE A 414 -16.18 15.91 1.43
C ILE A 414 -14.79 16.51 1.43
N ARG A 415 -14.50 17.38 0.48
CA ARG A 415 -13.24 18.14 0.43
C ARG A 415 -13.52 19.57 0.82
N PHE A 416 -12.82 20.04 1.82
CA PHE A 416 -13.02 21.38 2.33
C PHE A 416 -12.21 22.41 1.56
N ALA A 417 -12.75 23.63 1.44
CA ALA A 417 -12.13 24.73 0.74
C ALA A 417 -10.72 25.07 1.32
N LYS A 418 -9.74 25.20 0.44
CA LYS A 418 -8.33 25.39 0.83
C LYS A 418 -8.10 26.67 1.61
N ASN A 419 -8.85 27.74 1.29
CA ASN A 419 -8.71 29.04 1.97
C ASN A 419 -9.13 29.02 3.44
N ARG A 420 -9.82 27.95 3.88
CA ARG A 420 -10.27 27.77 5.27
C ARG A 420 -9.34 26.87 6.05
N LEU A 421 -8.38 26.24 5.39
CA LEU A 421 -7.43 25.36 6.07
C LEU A 421 -6.35 26.20 6.74
N ALA A 422 -6.04 25.82 7.99
CA ALA A 422 -4.87 26.36 8.68
C ALA A 422 -3.61 26.09 7.86
N ARG A 423 -2.81 27.13 7.63
CA ARG A 423 -1.53 26.96 6.93
C ARG A 423 -0.63 26.03 7.74
N LYS A 424 0.05 25.11 7.03
CA LYS A 424 1.10 24.29 7.66
C LYS A 424 2.06 25.22 8.39
N SER A 425 2.21 25.04 9.69
CA SER A 425 3.39 25.56 10.36
C SER A 425 4.56 24.72 9.89
N ASP A 426 5.51 25.30 9.18
CA ASP A 426 6.82 24.71 8.87
C ASP A 426 7.67 24.60 10.16
N GLU A 427 7.08 24.15 11.26
CA GLU A 427 7.83 23.82 12.45
C GLU A 427 8.68 22.60 12.11
N GLY A 428 9.96 22.90 11.91
CA GLY A 428 11.00 22.03 11.41
C GLY A 428 10.94 20.64 12.00
N SER A 429 11.04 19.72 11.12
CA SER A 429 11.14 18.27 11.21
C SER A 429 12.19 17.75 12.20
N ALA A 430 12.06 18.05 13.49
CA ALA A 430 12.83 17.35 14.50
C ALA A 430 12.12 16.02 14.78
N ALA A 431 12.72 14.90 14.33
CA ALA A 431 12.38 13.50 14.66
C ALA A 431 10.85 13.24 14.74
N SER A 432 10.15 13.43 13.64
CA SER A 432 8.74 13.05 13.54
C SER A 432 8.63 11.55 13.29
N MET A 433 7.65 10.91 13.92
CA MET A 433 7.29 9.53 13.71
C MET A 433 5.90 9.47 13.05
N VAL A 434 5.71 8.53 12.13
CA VAL A 434 4.39 8.22 11.57
C VAL A 434 3.93 6.87 12.08
N VAL A 435 2.79 6.82 12.73
CA VAL A 435 2.11 5.58 13.11
C VAL A 435 1.19 5.17 11.97
N ARG A 436 1.44 3.98 11.39
CA ARG A 436 0.59 3.43 10.33
C ARG A 436 -0.38 2.40 10.88
N LEU A 437 -1.66 2.61 10.63
CA LEU A 437 -2.77 1.77 11.12
C LEU A 437 -3.35 0.92 9.98
N SER A 438 -3.77 -0.30 10.30
CA SER A 438 -4.44 -1.21 9.35
C SER A 438 -5.96 -1.13 9.49
N PRO A 439 -6.75 -1.16 8.40
CA PRO A 439 -6.37 -1.20 6.99
C PRO A 439 -6.11 0.19 6.40
N ILE A 440 -6.29 1.24 7.17
CA ILE A 440 -6.14 2.64 6.77
C ILE A 440 -5.75 3.45 7.98
N GLY A 441 -4.92 4.44 7.81
CA GLY A 441 -4.55 5.41 8.83
C GLY A 441 -3.07 5.71 8.85
N SER A 442 -2.74 7.00 9.02
CA SER A 442 -1.38 7.49 9.22
C SER A 442 -1.45 8.70 10.13
N ILE A 443 -0.71 8.67 11.21
CA ILE A 443 -0.72 9.72 12.22
C ILE A 443 0.70 10.15 12.49
N THR A 444 1.02 11.39 12.13
CA THR A 444 2.34 11.98 12.29
C THR A 444 2.45 12.70 13.62
N GLY A 445 3.57 12.58 14.29
CA GLY A 445 3.85 13.36 15.47
C GLY A 445 5.21 13.06 16.08
N ARG A 446 5.61 13.88 17.04
CA ARG A 446 6.82 13.65 17.82
C ARG A 446 6.49 12.66 18.95
N PRO A 447 7.18 11.53 19.04
CA PRO A 447 6.96 10.59 20.15
C PRO A 447 7.45 11.21 21.47
N GLU A 448 6.66 11.09 22.53
CA GLU A 448 7.01 11.59 23.88
C GLU A 448 7.37 10.43 24.81
N SER A 449 6.53 9.42 24.89
CA SER A 449 6.72 8.23 25.72
C SER A 449 5.73 7.13 25.35
N GLY A 450 5.94 5.94 25.87
CA GLY A 450 4.95 4.87 25.77
C GLY A 450 5.55 3.49 25.99
N ASN A 451 4.65 2.52 25.97
CA ASN A 451 4.98 1.11 26.10
C ASN A 451 4.53 0.35 24.84
N ARG A 452 4.59 -0.98 24.89
CA ARG A 452 4.21 -1.86 23.78
C ARG A 452 2.73 -1.74 23.39
N GLU A 453 1.86 -1.31 24.29
CA GLU A 453 0.41 -1.26 24.07
C GLU A 453 -0.06 0.14 23.66
N LYS A 454 0.56 1.17 24.22
CA LYS A 454 0.16 2.57 24.03
C LYS A 454 1.36 3.49 23.98
N ILE A 455 1.34 4.40 23.04
CA ILE A 455 2.31 5.50 22.94
C ILE A 455 1.61 6.86 23.05
N GLU A 456 2.33 7.83 23.58
CA GLU A 456 1.96 9.24 23.58
C GLU A 456 2.82 9.98 22.58
N MET A 457 2.17 10.76 21.73
CA MET A 457 2.86 11.57 20.75
C MET A 457 2.23 12.95 20.62
N ARG A 458 3.04 13.92 20.27
CA ARG A 458 2.60 15.30 20.00
C ARG A 458 2.39 15.48 18.50
N ASN A 459 1.12 15.49 18.10
CA ASN A 459 0.71 15.80 16.73
C ASN A 459 0.68 17.33 16.54
N PRO A 460 1.17 17.89 15.42
CA PRO A 460 1.24 19.33 15.20
C PRO A 460 -0.13 20.03 15.13
N LEU A 461 -1.19 19.29 14.79
CA LEU A 461 -2.53 19.84 14.61
C LEU A 461 -3.49 19.50 15.76
N LEU A 462 -3.24 18.39 16.49
CA LEU A 462 -4.15 17.85 17.52
C LEU A 462 -3.57 17.98 18.93
N GLY A 463 -2.32 18.40 19.11
CA GLY A 463 -1.64 18.39 20.39
C GLY A 463 -1.20 17.00 20.82
N VAL A 464 -1.19 16.73 22.13
CA VAL A 464 -0.78 15.44 22.67
C VAL A 464 -1.91 14.42 22.54
N ILE A 465 -1.63 13.31 21.88
CA ILE A 465 -2.56 12.18 21.68
C ILE A 465 -1.93 10.88 22.15
N GLY A 466 -2.74 10.04 22.79
CA GLY A 466 -2.36 8.69 23.18
C GLY A 466 -2.92 7.67 22.19
N LEU A 467 -2.05 6.84 21.61
CA LEU A 467 -2.41 5.87 20.58
C LEU A 467 -2.22 4.44 21.09
N LEU A 468 -3.28 3.64 21.04
CA LEU A 468 -3.21 2.19 21.22
C LEU A 468 -2.61 1.55 19.96
N LEU A 469 -1.60 0.70 20.15
CA LEU A 469 -0.84 0.11 19.05
C LEU A 469 -1.43 -1.20 18.49
N GLU A 470 -2.56 -1.66 18.99
CA GLU A 470 -3.19 -2.92 18.55
C GLU A 470 -3.44 -2.97 17.04
N SER A 471 -3.90 -1.84 16.48
CA SER A 471 -4.15 -1.69 15.04
C SER A 471 -2.98 -1.09 14.26
N ALA A 472 -1.85 -0.78 14.92
CA ALA A 472 -0.66 -0.27 14.26
C ALA A 472 0.15 -1.41 13.63
N VAL A 473 0.55 -1.26 12.39
CA VAL A 473 1.43 -2.18 11.67
C VAL A 473 2.88 -1.76 11.78
N MET A 474 3.15 -0.46 11.82
CA MET A 474 4.49 0.09 11.74
C MET A 474 4.59 1.47 12.41
N LEU A 475 5.73 1.72 13.02
CA LEU A 475 6.19 3.03 13.48
C LEU A 475 7.32 3.46 12.56
N ASP A 476 7.13 4.52 11.78
CA ASP A 476 8.08 5.03 10.80
C ASP A 476 8.71 6.32 11.35
N PHE A 477 10.00 6.29 11.64
CA PHE A 477 10.74 7.40 12.26
C PHE A 477 11.35 8.37 11.25
N ASN A 478 11.31 8.04 9.96
CA ASN A 478 11.88 8.85 8.87
C ASN A 478 10.85 9.22 7.80
N GLY A 479 9.59 9.38 8.17
CA GLY A 479 8.43 9.58 7.28
C GLY A 479 8.53 10.70 6.22
N THR A 480 9.63 11.45 6.19
CA THR A 480 9.89 12.51 5.22
C THR A 480 11.18 12.33 4.42
N LYS A 481 12.07 11.41 4.80
CA LYS A 481 13.30 11.12 4.05
C LYS A 481 13.13 9.83 3.25
N GLN A 482 13.35 9.94 1.96
CA GLN A 482 13.26 8.82 1.03
C GLN A 482 14.25 7.72 1.40
N VAL A 483 13.79 6.49 1.29
CA VAL A 483 14.41 5.18 1.55
C VAL A 483 15.75 4.92 0.83
N VAL A 484 16.48 5.91 0.46
CA VAL A 484 17.29 5.94 -0.73
C VAL A 484 18.80 5.95 -0.46
N ASP A 485 19.23 6.29 0.76
CA ASP A 485 20.67 6.50 1.00
C ASP A 485 21.45 5.22 1.36
N ASP A 486 20.78 4.10 1.68
CA ASP A 486 21.42 2.90 2.25
C ASP A 486 21.69 1.78 1.26
N TRP A 487 21.75 2.09 -0.03
CA TRP A 487 21.82 1.09 -1.09
C TRP A 487 23.25 0.55 -1.37
N ASP A 488 24.26 1.31 -1.02
CA ASP A 488 25.62 1.04 -1.52
C ASP A 488 26.35 -0.11 -0.81
N ASP A 489 25.89 -0.54 0.37
CA ASP A 489 26.59 -1.50 1.20
C ASP A 489 26.11 -2.97 1.06
N GLU A 490 25.00 -3.24 0.36
CA GLU A 490 24.40 -4.60 0.29
C GLU A 490 24.48 -5.27 -1.10
N PHE A 491 25.31 -4.78 -2.02
CA PHE A 491 25.59 -5.43 -3.28
C PHE A 491 27.01 -5.87 -3.44
#